data_33eaead679f95829af8b9f3bf43e880b
#
_entry.id   33eaead679f95829af8b9f3bf43e880b
#
_cell.length_a   1.000
_cell.length_b   1.000
_cell.length_c   1.000
_cell.angle_alpha   90.00
_cell.angle_beta   90.00
_cell.angle_gamma   90.00
#
_symmetry.space_group_name_H-M   'P 1'
#
loop_
_entity.id
_entity.type
_entity.pdbx_description
1 polymer ?
#
loop_
_entity_poly.entity_id
_entity_poly.type
_entity_poly.pdbx_seq_one_letter_code
_entity_poly.pdbx_strand_id
1 'polypeptide(L)'
;MPGLLAPLGAHYAALGLAQAAAASEPRAPTAGSPYRASAESGPGAPYRTLYFDTDDLRCFHDHRRGRRIRDKIRIRHYDDRRVSYPEVKSRRNASHTDKHRRQIDYGQDTIDERGRHFLHKHSVVPAEVLRPELWVDYRRLMLIGRDRDERCTFDVALAVSTPDRARSAPALDKIVFVEVKQPMVDLSSPVMRGLAAIHQRPRSASKYIFAVTSLHPEVRANRLLPDLRSLHRMAR
;
A
#
# COMPACT_ATOMS: atom_id res chain seq x y z
N MET A 1 -1.22 -14.50 -12.53
CA MET A 1 -0.32 -14.59 -11.35
C MET A 1 0.34 -15.97 -11.20
N PRO A 2 -0.35 -17.13 -11.25
CA PRO A 2 0.32 -18.44 -11.10
C PRO A 2 1.50 -18.64 -12.06
N GLY A 3 1.37 -18.24 -13.32
CA GLY A 3 2.42 -18.36 -14.32
C GLY A 3 3.68 -17.50 -14.05
N LEU A 4 3.60 -16.44 -13.27
CA LEU A 4 4.75 -15.63 -12.86
C LEU A 4 5.43 -16.20 -11.62
N LEU A 5 4.66 -16.73 -10.66
CA LEU A 5 5.19 -17.16 -9.36
C LEU A 5 5.87 -18.52 -9.42
N ALA A 6 5.36 -19.45 -10.23
CA ALA A 6 5.90 -20.82 -10.33
C ALA A 6 7.42 -20.84 -10.68
N PRO A 7 7.92 -20.13 -11.71
CA PRO A 7 9.35 -20.14 -12.03
C PRO A 7 10.22 -19.41 -11.02
N LEU A 8 9.63 -18.61 -10.12
CA LEU A 8 10.40 -17.88 -9.11
C LEU A 8 10.77 -18.73 -7.88
N GLY A 9 10.11 -19.88 -7.66
CA GLY A 9 10.33 -20.72 -6.50
C GLY A 9 11.77 -21.22 -6.31
N ALA A 10 12.52 -21.41 -7.41
CA ALA A 10 13.93 -21.77 -7.36
C ALA A 10 14.84 -20.64 -6.82
N HIS A 11 14.46 -19.40 -7.05
CA HIS A 11 15.28 -18.22 -6.77
C HIS A 11 14.86 -17.43 -5.53
N TYR A 12 13.65 -17.67 -5.02
CA TYR A 12 13.07 -16.90 -3.92
C TYR A 12 12.44 -17.78 -2.85
N ALA A 13 12.52 -17.32 -1.61
CA ALA A 13 11.75 -17.86 -0.49
C ALA A 13 10.51 -17.00 -0.27
N ALA A 14 9.35 -17.64 -0.09
CA ALA A 14 8.13 -16.94 0.30
C ALA A 14 8.09 -16.75 1.81
N LEU A 15 7.82 -15.52 2.27
CA LEU A 15 7.61 -15.20 3.68
C LEU A 15 6.12 -15.06 3.98
N GLY A 16 5.70 -15.60 5.11
CA GLY A 16 4.33 -15.42 5.64
C GLY A 16 3.29 -16.44 5.15
N LEU A 17 3.63 -17.38 4.26
CA LEU A 17 2.69 -18.43 3.84
C LEU A 17 2.48 -19.52 4.92
N ALA A 18 3.50 -19.79 5.73
CA ALA A 18 3.44 -20.85 6.76
C ALA A 18 2.68 -20.42 8.04
N GLN A 19 2.59 -19.11 8.32
CA GLN A 19 1.88 -18.60 9.50
C GLN A 19 0.37 -18.44 9.27
N ALA A 20 -0.09 -18.34 8.04
CA ALA A 20 -1.51 -18.27 7.72
C ALA A 20 -2.27 -19.58 7.95
N ALA A 21 -1.55 -20.71 7.96
CA ALA A 21 -2.15 -22.03 8.20
C ALA A 21 -2.32 -22.38 9.69
N ALA A 22 -1.63 -21.68 10.60
CA ALA A 22 -1.65 -21.96 12.04
C ALA A 22 -2.54 -21.02 12.88
N ALA A 23 -3.12 -19.98 12.27
CA ALA A 23 -3.92 -18.96 12.95
C ALA A 23 -5.41 -19.05 12.58
N SER A 24 -5.99 -20.25 12.59
CA SER A 24 -7.42 -20.44 12.32
C SER A 24 -8.19 -20.77 13.58
N GLU A 25 -8.54 -19.73 14.36
CA GLU A 25 -9.84 -19.68 15.04
C GLU A 25 -10.56 -18.41 14.63
N PRO A 26 -11.74 -18.51 14.01
CA PRO A 26 -12.48 -17.34 13.56
C PRO A 26 -13.17 -16.68 14.76
N ARG A 27 -12.69 -15.52 15.16
CA ARG A 27 -13.47 -14.63 16.03
C ARG A 27 -14.62 -14.03 15.23
N ALA A 28 -15.83 -14.14 15.75
CA ALA A 28 -17.08 -13.62 15.15
C ALA A 28 -16.94 -12.19 14.62
N PRO A 29 -17.42 -11.89 13.40
CA PRO A 29 -17.31 -10.58 12.79
C PRO A 29 -18.32 -9.60 13.44
N THR A 30 -17.85 -8.38 13.74
CA THR A 30 -18.75 -7.25 13.92
C THR A 30 -19.39 -6.92 12.58
N ALA A 31 -20.72 -6.93 12.55
CA ALA A 31 -21.54 -6.76 11.36
C ALA A 31 -21.22 -5.46 10.61
N GLY A 32 -21.19 -5.50 9.27
CA GLY A 32 -21.51 -4.35 8.46
C GLY A 32 -20.64 -3.96 7.26
N SER A 33 -19.75 -4.81 6.71
CA SER A 33 -19.12 -4.47 5.42
C SER A 33 -19.07 -5.68 4.48
N PRO A 34 -19.64 -5.59 3.28
CA PRO A 34 -19.53 -6.63 2.24
C PRO A 34 -18.08 -6.83 1.75
N TYR A 35 -17.18 -5.96 2.16
CA TYR A 35 -15.77 -5.93 1.76
C TYR A 35 -14.87 -6.90 2.55
N ARG A 36 -15.33 -7.41 3.69
CA ARG A 36 -14.53 -8.31 4.53
C ARG A 36 -14.27 -9.68 3.91
N ALA A 37 -15.24 -10.22 3.20
CA ALA A 37 -15.17 -11.59 2.70
C ALA A 37 -14.06 -11.84 1.66
N SER A 38 -13.76 -10.89 0.77
CA SER A 38 -12.74 -11.05 -0.27
C SER A 38 -11.31 -10.78 0.22
N ALA A 39 -11.16 -9.97 1.27
CA ALA A 39 -9.85 -9.68 1.88
C ALA A 39 -9.46 -10.73 2.94
N GLU A 40 -10.40 -11.48 3.48
CA GLU A 40 -10.18 -12.46 4.54
C GLU A 40 -9.71 -13.82 3.99
N SER A 41 -10.03 -14.16 2.73
CA SER A 41 -9.61 -15.41 2.09
C SER A 41 -8.63 -15.13 0.95
N GLY A 42 -7.46 -15.80 0.98
CA GLY A 42 -6.50 -15.72 -0.12
C GLY A 42 -5.04 -15.72 0.36
N PRO A 43 -4.11 -15.90 -0.57
CA PRO A 43 -2.69 -15.99 -0.22
C PRO A 43 -2.13 -14.63 0.23
N GLY A 44 -1.19 -14.67 1.18
CA GLY A 44 -0.47 -13.50 1.70
C GLY A 44 -1.06 -12.95 2.99
N ALA A 45 -0.29 -12.09 3.66
CA ALA A 45 -0.68 -11.45 4.92
C ALA A 45 -1.66 -10.29 4.67
N PRO A 46 -2.71 -10.13 5.47
CA PRO A 46 -3.64 -9.01 5.36
C PRO A 46 -3.02 -7.71 5.88
N TYR A 47 -3.25 -6.63 5.16
CA TYR A 47 -2.84 -5.28 5.50
C TYR A 47 -4.03 -4.34 5.40
N ARG A 48 -4.29 -3.56 6.45
CA ARG A 48 -5.23 -2.45 6.44
C ARG A 48 -4.45 -1.15 6.62
N THR A 49 -4.69 -0.17 5.77
CA THR A 49 -3.93 1.08 5.80
C THR A 49 -4.87 2.27 5.71
N LEU A 50 -5.01 3.02 6.81
CA LEU A 50 -5.74 4.28 6.85
C LEU A 50 -4.78 5.42 6.49
N TYR A 51 -5.06 6.13 5.41
CA TYR A 51 -4.32 7.32 5.02
C TYR A 51 -4.96 8.58 5.61
N PHE A 52 -4.10 9.54 5.91
CA PHE A 52 -4.47 10.86 6.40
C PHE A 52 -4.04 11.92 5.40
N ASP A 53 -4.89 12.92 5.22
CA ASP A 53 -4.58 14.13 4.45
C ASP A 53 -5.30 15.33 5.09
N THR A 54 -5.12 16.49 4.52
CA THR A 54 -5.89 17.71 4.86
C THR A 54 -7.20 17.73 4.07
N ASP A 55 -8.17 18.53 4.50
CA ASP A 55 -9.47 18.65 3.83
C ASP A 55 -9.33 19.07 2.35
N ASP A 56 -8.26 19.80 2.00
CA ASP A 56 -7.94 20.21 0.62
C ASP A 56 -6.98 19.22 -0.10
N LEU A 57 -6.75 18.04 0.45
CA LEU A 57 -5.89 16.99 -0.11
C LEU A 57 -4.46 17.46 -0.41
N ARG A 58 -3.84 18.20 0.51
CA ARG A 58 -2.49 18.76 0.35
C ARG A 58 -1.44 17.69 0.02
N CYS A 59 -1.40 16.58 0.76
CA CYS A 59 -0.42 15.50 0.52
C CYS A 59 -0.60 14.90 -0.88
N PHE A 60 -1.84 14.69 -1.31
CA PHE A 60 -2.16 14.26 -2.66
C PHE A 60 -1.68 15.26 -3.71
N HIS A 61 -2.03 16.55 -3.55
CA HIS A 61 -1.66 17.59 -4.49
C HIS A 61 -0.15 17.83 -4.56
N ASP A 62 0.56 17.76 -3.46
CA ASP A 62 2.02 17.87 -3.42
C ASP A 62 2.68 16.70 -4.17
N HIS A 63 2.12 15.50 -4.02
CA HIS A 63 2.60 14.35 -4.78
C HIS A 63 2.31 14.49 -6.27
N ARG A 64 1.08 14.87 -6.66
CA ARG A 64 0.66 15.07 -8.04
C ARG A 64 1.49 16.14 -8.76
N ARG A 65 1.79 17.26 -8.05
CA ARG A 65 2.62 18.35 -8.58
C ARG A 65 4.11 17.97 -8.65
N GLY A 66 4.51 16.84 -8.06
CA GLY A 66 5.91 16.43 -7.99
C GLY A 66 6.74 17.31 -7.06
N ARG A 67 6.11 17.92 -6.04
CA ARG A 67 6.83 18.78 -5.09
C ARG A 67 8.00 18.02 -4.49
N ARG A 68 9.13 18.71 -4.34
CA ARG A 68 10.36 18.14 -3.77
C ARG A 68 10.14 17.71 -2.32
N ILE A 69 9.49 18.55 -1.53
CA ILE A 69 9.10 18.24 -0.15
C ILE A 69 7.64 17.81 -0.16
N ARG A 70 7.40 16.59 0.30
CA ARG A 70 6.05 16.03 0.37
C ARG A 70 6.00 14.81 1.29
N ASP A 71 4.88 14.63 1.93
CA ASP A 71 4.65 13.52 2.87
C ASP A 71 3.52 12.60 2.40
N LYS A 72 3.55 11.36 2.89
CA LYS A 72 2.42 10.44 2.97
C LYS A 72 2.31 9.99 4.40
N ILE A 73 1.14 10.19 4.98
CA ILE A 73 0.86 9.93 6.38
C ILE A 73 -0.20 8.85 6.45
N ARG A 74 0.03 7.83 7.28
CA ARG A 74 -0.89 6.71 7.41
C ARG A 74 -0.72 5.98 8.72
N ILE A 75 -1.76 5.31 9.17
CA ILE A 75 -1.71 4.24 10.16
C ILE A 75 -1.84 2.92 9.41
N ARG A 76 -0.94 1.98 9.66
CA ARG A 76 -0.98 0.66 9.06
C ARG A 76 -1.13 -0.41 10.10
N HIS A 77 -2.11 -1.30 9.90
CA HIS A 77 -2.35 -2.48 10.69
C HIS A 77 -1.82 -3.71 9.97
N TYR A 78 -1.14 -4.53 10.72
CA TYR A 78 -0.64 -5.85 10.34
C TYR A 78 -1.48 -6.86 11.10
N ASP A 79 -2.58 -7.30 10.50
CA ASP A 79 -3.60 -8.04 11.22
C ASP A 79 -3.11 -9.45 11.62
N ASP A 80 -2.21 -10.04 10.83
CA ASP A 80 -1.55 -11.31 11.12
C ASP A 80 -0.67 -11.26 12.39
N ARG A 81 -0.09 -10.10 12.68
CA ARG A 81 0.81 -9.88 13.82
C ARG A 81 0.17 -9.09 14.96
N ARG A 82 -1.05 -8.61 14.77
CA ARG A 82 -1.76 -7.74 15.71
C ARG A 82 -0.93 -6.54 16.17
N VAL A 83 -0.31 -5.85 15.21
CA VAL A 83 0.47 -4.63 15.46
C VAL A 83 0.05 -3.50 14.53
N SER A 84 0.13 -2.26 15.01
CA SER A 84 -0.21 -1.06 14.25
C SER A 84 0.92 -0.05 14.32
N TYR A 85 1.09 0.69 13.21
CA TYR A 85 2.13 1.71 13.10
C TYR A 85 1.60 2.96 12.41
N PRO A 86 1.62 4.14 13.03
CA PRO A 86 1.67 5.40 12.31
C PRO A 86 3.00 5.46 11.54
N GLU A 87 2.91 5.80 10.27
CA GLU A 87 4.03 5.88 9.36
C GLU A 87 3.99 7.23 8.61
N VAL A 88 5.12 7.91 8.58
CA VAL A 88 5.36 9.08 7.73
C VAL A 88 6.39 8.69 6.69
N LYS A 89 6.05 8.82 5.41
CA LYS A 89 6.98 8.69 4.30
C LYS A 89 7.23 10.07 3.72
N SER A 90 8.36 10.66 4.08
CA SER A 90 8.76 12.01 3.69
C SER A 90 9.77 11.97 2.56
N ARG A 91 9.53 12.75 1.52
CA ARG A 91 10.56 13.08 0.54
C ARG A 91 11.03 14.51 0.80
N ARG A 92 12.30 14.68 1.13
CA ARG A 92 12.90 15.97 1.49
C ARG A 92 13.76 16.54 0.35
N ASN A 93 14.30 15.66 -0.51
CA ASN A 93 15.09 16.05 -1.67
C ASN A 93 14.84 15.07 -2.84
N ALA A 94 15.55 15.26 -3.95
CA ALA A 94 15.34 14.45 -5.15
C ALA A 94 15.74 12.98 -4.97
N SER A 95 16.74 12.70 -4.14
CA SER A 95 17.37 11.37 -4.01
C SER A 95 16.97 10.62 -2.75
N HIS A 96 16.48 11.31 -1.71
CA HIS A 96 16.26 10.69 -0.41
C HIS A 96 14.78 10.67 0.01
N THR A 97 14.35 9.53 0.50
CA THR A 97 13.01 9.33 1.07
C THR A 97 13.16 8.71 2.45
N ASP A 98 12.79 9.44 3.47
CA ASP A 98 12.77 8.97 4.84
C ASP A 98 11.46 8.26 5.14
N LYS A 99 11.54 7.20 5.92
CA LYS A 99 10.39 6.51 6.46
C LYS A 99 10.53 6.41 7.98
N HIS A 100 9.64 7.09 8.68
CA HIS A 100 9.53 7.02 10.13
C HIS A 100 8.28 6.24 10.52
N ARG A 101 8.38 5.43 11.57
CA ARG A 101 7.26 4.70 12.16
C ARG A 101 7.50 4.47 13.64
N ARG A 102 6.42 4.35 14.39
CA ARG A 102 6.43 3.89 15.79
C ARG A 102 5.31 2.87 15.98
N GLN A 103 5.43 2.01 16.97
CA GLN A 103 4.35 1.09 17.30
C GLN A 103 3.30 1.81 18.16
N ILE A 104 2.04 1.49 17.92
CA ILE A 104 0.86 1.90 18.71
C ILE A 104 -0.01 0.67 18.99
N ASP A 105 -1.06 0.87 19.77
CA ASP A 105 -2.02 -0.19 20.06
C ASP A 105 -2.67 -0.72 18.80
N TYR A 106 -2.84 -2.04 18.73
CA TYR A 106 -3.44 -2.67 17.57
C TYR A 106 -4.89 -2.22 17.38
N GLY A 107 -5.21 -1.77 16.17
CA GLY A 107 -6.54 -1.29 15.80
C GLY A 107 -6.80 0.18 16.12
N GLN A 108 -5.81 0.92 16.65
CA GLN A 108 -5.94 2.36 16.83
C GLN A 108 -5.94 3.07 15.47
N ASP A 109 -7.06 3.69 15.11
CA ASP A 109 -7.30 4.40 13.84
C ASP A 109 -7.18 5.93 13.98
N THR A 110 -6.88 6.41 15.19
CA THR A 110 -6.82 7.84 15.49
C THR A 110 -5.41 8.28 15.83
N ILE A 111 -5.11 9.55 15.53
CA ILE A 111 -3.87 10.21 15.94
C ILE A 111 -4.08 10.80 17.33
N ASP A 112 -3.60 10.10 18.35
CA ASP A 112 -3.58 10.55 19.74
C ASP A 112 -2.49 11.63 19.97
N GLU A 113 -2.32 12.08 21.21
CA GLU A 113 -1.30 13.06 21.59
C GLU A 113 0.13 12.59 21.26
N ARG A 114 0.44 11.34 21.53
CA ARG A 114 1.75 10.74 21.19
C ARG A 114 1.94 10.66 19.66
N GLY A 115 0.86 10.40 18.93
CA GLY A 115 0.81 10.43 17.48
C GLY A 115 1.05 11.84 16.94
N ARG A 116 0.43 12.87 17.52
CA ARG A 116 0.68 14.28 17.17
C ARG A 116 2.14 14.66 17.38
N HIS A 117 2.73 14.33 18.54
CA HIS A 117 4.15 14.57 18.79
C HIS A 117 5.06 13.88 17.76
N PHE A 118 4.76 12.63 17.39
CA PHE A 118 5.48 11.90 16.35
C PHE A 118 5.37 12.61 14.98
N LEU A 119 4.18 13.08 14.61
CA LEU A 119 3.97 13.79 13.35
C LEU A 119 4.68 15.15 13.32
N HIS A 120 4.64 15.93 14.39
CA HIS A 120 5.39 17.20 14.50
C HIS A 120 6.89 17.01 14.23
N LYS A 121 7.45 15.90 14.68
CA LYS A 121 8.87 15.60 14.47
C LYS A 121 9.20 15.16 13.03
N HIS A 122 8.26 14.51 12.34
CA HIS A 122 8.57 13.77 11.11
C HIS A 122 7.79 14.23 9.87
N SER A 123 6.78 15.07 10.02
CA SER A 123 5.94 15.57 8.93
C SER A 123 6.10 17.09 8.76
N VAL A 124 5.93 17.58 7.52
CA VAL A 124 5.78 19.01 7.23
C VAL A 124 4.32 19.46 7.25
N VAL A 125 3.40 18.50 7.35
CA VAL A 125 1.97 18.79 7.49
C VAL A 125 1.64 18.72 8.98
N PRO A 126 1.09 19.78 9.59
CA PRO A 126 0.70 19.78 10.99
C PRO A 126 -0.33 18.69 11.29
N ALA A 127 -0.21 18.05 12.45
CA ALA A 127 -1.10 16.97 12.84
C ALA A 127 -2.56 17.43 13.03
N GLU A 128 -2.75 18.67 13.41
CA GLU A 128 -4.04 19.29 13.74
C GLU A 128 -4.98 19.41 12.53
N VAL A 129 -4.39 19.55 11.35
CA VAL A 129 -5.16 19.68 10.09
C VAL A 129 -5.34 18.36 9.37
N LEU A 130 -4.78 17.28 9.92
CA LEU A 130 -4.92 15.95 9.31
C LEU A 130 -6.25 15.29 9.71
N ARG A 131 -6.90 14.70 8.71
CA ARG A 131 -8.13 13.90 8.86
C ARG A 131 -7.92 12.53 8.25
N PRO A 132 -8.59 11.49 8.75
CA PRO A 132 -8.67 10.23 8.03
C PRO A 132 -9.27 10.47 6.65
N GLU A 133 -8.60 10.02 5.60
CA GLU A 133 -9.00 10.28 4.22
C GLU A 133 -9.59 9.03 3.55
N LEU A 134 -8.86 7.91 3.62
CA LEU A 134 -9.32 6.68 3.00
C LEU A 134 -8.59 5.45 3.54
N TRP A 135 -9.24 4.31 3.42
CA TRP A 135 -8.67 3.00 3.61
C TRP A 135 -8.13 2.42 2.31
N VAL A 136 -6.98 1.76 2.41
CA VAL A 136 -6.49 0.82 1.39
C VAL A 136 -6.20 -0.51 2.08
N ASP A 137 -7.00 -1.49 1.77
CA ASP A 137 -6.86 -2.86 2.24
C ASP A 137 -6.28 -3.72 1.12
N TYR A 138 -5.44 -4.69 1.44
CA TYR A 138 -4.86 -5.61 0.48
C TYR A 138 -4.21 -6.80 1.17
N ARG A 139 -3.91 -7.84 0.40
CA ARG A 139 -3.08 -8.95 0.88
C ARG A 139 -1.70 -8.86 0.24
N ARG A 140 -0.66 -9.11 1.04
CA ARG A 140 0.73 -9.02 0.60
C ARG A 140 1.41 -10.37 0.62
N LEU A 141 1.87 -10.80 -0.54
CA LEU A 141 2.88 -11.83 -0.67
C LEU A 141 4.27 -11.18 -0.67
N MET A 142 5.22 -11.78 0.01
CA MET A 142 6.60 -11.30 0.05
C MET A 142 7.54 -12.43 -0.38
N LEU A 143 8.40 -12.14 -1.33
CA LEU A 143 9.46 -13.01 -1.77
C LEU A 143 10.82 -12.38 -1.44
N ILE A 144 11.74 -13.19 -0.92
CA ILE A 144 13.12 -12.79 -0.66
C ILE A 144 14.03 -13.65 -1.53
N GLY A 145 14.98 -13.01 -2.21
CA GLY A 145 16.01 -13.69 -2.99
C GLY A 145 16.82 -14.63 -2.11
N ARG A 146 17.10 -15.86 -2.60
CA ARG A 146 17.91 -16.84 -1.88
C ARG A 146 19.40 -16.46 -1.95
N ASP A 147 19.85 -16.09 -3.14
CA ASP A 147 21.27 -15.84 -3.44
C ASP A 147 21.52 -14.38 -3.87
N ARG A 148 20.57 -13.49 -3.54
CA ARG A 148 20.64 -12.07 -3.91
C ARG A 148 19.93 -11.19 -2.89
N ASP A 149 20.43 -9.97 -2.69
CA ASP A 149 19.76 -8.96 -1.88
C ASP A 149 18.63 -8.32 -2.69
N GLU A 150 17.55 -9.09 -2.87
CA GLU A 150 16.36 -8.64 -3.55
C GLU A 150 15.12 -9.05 -2.76
N ARG A 151 14.18 -8.12 -2.61
CA ARG A 151 12.89 -8.35 -2.00
C ARG A 151 11.77 -7.89 -2.93
N CYS A 152 10.83 -8.78 -3.19
CA CYS A 152 9.66 -8.50 -3.99
C CYS A 152 8.40 -8.59 -3.13
N THR A 153 7.50 -7.63 -3.27
CA THR A 153 6.18 -7.70 -2.66
C THR A 153 5.11 -7.61 -3.73
N PHE A 154 4.10 -8.46 -3.60
CA PHE A 154 2.92 -8.49 -4.47
C PHE A 154 1.72 -8.17 -3.62
N ASP A 155 1.12 -7.01 -3.85
CA ASP A 155 -0.10 -6.59 -3.17
C ASP A 155 -1.29 -6.89 -4.07
N VAL A 156 -2.13 -7.81 -3.62
CA VAL A 156 -3.30 -8.35 -4.34
C VAL A 156 -4.57 -8.02 -3.58
N ALA A 157 -5.72 -8.25 -4.21
CA ALA A 157 -7.04 -8.01 -3.62
C ALA A 157 -7.16 -6.59 -3.03
N LEU A 158 -6.77 -5.58 -3.82
CA LEU A 158 -6.86 -4.21 -3.36
C LEU A 158 -8.29 -3.75 -3.25
N ALA A 159 -8.59 -3.14 -2.11
CA ALA A 159 -9.85 -2.51 -1.78
C ALA A 159 -9.61 -1.09 -1.27
N VAL A 160 -10.40 -0.16 -1.76
CA VAL A 160 -10.33 1.26 -1.36
C VAL A 160 -11.70 1.71 -0.89
N SER A 161 -11.76 2.36 0.27
CA SER A 161 -13.02 2.87 0.83
C SER A 161 -12.81 4.18 1.60
N THR A 162 -13.90 4.91 1.81
CA THR A 162 -13.94 6.06 2.71
C THR A 162 -13.63 5.64 4.16
N PRO A 163 -13.26 6.58 5.06
CA PRO A 163 -12.93 6.25 6.45
C PRO A 163 -14.05 5.52 7.19
N ASP A 164 -15.30 5.90 6.95
CA ASP A 164 -16.52 5.28 7.51
C ASP A 164 -16.91 3.96 6.80
N ARG A 165 -16.20 3.58 5.75
CA ARG A 165 -16.50 2.41 4.91
C ARG A 165 -17.84 2.48 4.16
N ALA A 166 -18.52 3.62 4.15
CA ALA A 166 -19.82 3.79 3.51
C ALA A 166 -19.75 3.80 1.97
N ARG A 167 -18.63 4.28 1.41
CA ARG A 167 -18.36 4.26 -0.03
C ARG A 167 -17.06 3.51 -0.32
N SER A 168 -17.05 2.78 -1.42
CA SER A 168 -15.86 2.09 -1.93
C SER A 168 -15.61 2.46 -3.40
N ALA A 169 -14.35 2.47 -3.79
CA ALA A 169 -13.99 2.57 -5.20
C ALA A 169 -14.37 1.26 -5.93
N PRO A 170 -14.57 1.32 -7.27
CA PRO A 170 -14.72 0.11 -8.08
C PRO A 170 -13.60 -0.89 -7.80
N ALA A 171 -13.92 -2.16 -7.92
CA ALA A 171 -13.03 -3.25 -7.57
C ALA A 171 -11.66 -3.12 -8.28
N LEU A 172 -10.60 -3.16 -7.47
CA LEU A 172 -9.20 -3.16 -7.89
C LEU A 172 -8.57 -4.54 -7.70
N ASP A 173 -9.41 -5.55 -7.55
CA ASP A 173 -9.05 -6.94 -7.27
C ASP A 173 -8.21 -7.56 -8.39
N LYS A 174 -8.40 -7.13 -9.63
CA LYS A 174 -7.61 -7.55 -10.80
C LYS A 174 -6.23 -6.90 -10.88
N ILE A 175 -5.98 -5.83 -10.11
CA ILE A 175 -4.71 -5.12 -10.14
C ILE A 175 -3.78 -5.68 -9.08
N VAL A 176 -2.54 -5.91 -9.48
CA VAL A 176 -1.45 -6.31 -8.58
C VAL A 176 -0.39 -5.23 -8.56
N PHE A 177 -0.10 -4.71 -7.36
CA PHE A 177 1.05 -3.82 -7.17
C PHE A 177 2.28 -4.64 -6.83
N VAL A 178 3.24 -4.64 -7.75
CA VAL A 178 4.54 -5.29 -7.53
C VAL A 178 5.57 -4.23 -7.15
N GLU A 179 6.26 -4.43 -6.04
CA GLU A 179 7.39 -3.60 -5.63
C GLU A 179 8.63 -4.47 -5.52
N VAL A 180 9.64 -4.18 -6.35
CA VAL A 180 10.95 -4.85 -6.32
C VAL A 180 11.94 -3.90 -5.67
N LYS A 181 12.62 -4.37 -4.62
CA LYS A 181 13.68 -3.65 -3.92
C LYS A 181 15.00 -4.35 -4.14
N GLN A 182 15.95 -3.62 -4.66
CA GLN A 182 17.32 -4.04 -4.97
C GLN A 182 18.28 -2.96 -4.48
N PRO A 183 19.50 -3.29 -4.02
CA PRO A 183 20.52 -2.29 -3.70
C PRO A 183 20.89 -1.44 -4.92
N MET A 184 21.06 -2.08 -6.06
CA MET A 184 21.20 -1.48 -7.38
C MET A 184 20.20 -2.10 -8.34
N VAL A 185 19.71 -1.30 -9.29
CA VAL A 185 18.71 -1.78 -10.26
C VAL A 185 19.33 -2.87 -11.15
N ASP A 186 18.82 -4.09 -11.01
CA ASP A 186 19.17 -5.26 -11.83
C ASP A 186 17.93 -5.72 -12.62
N LEU A 187 17.88 -5.30 -13.88
CA LEU A 187 16.79 -5.71 -14.80
C LEU A 187 16.91 -7.17 -15.25
N SER A 188 18.05 -7.81 -15.00
CA SER A 188 18.31 -9.22 -15.34
C SER A 188 17.90 -10.19 -14.24
N SER A 189 17.44 -9.69 -13.08
CA SER A 189 16.97 -10.56 -12.00
C SER A 189 15.76 -11.43 -12.45
N PRO A 190 15.58 -12.62 -11.87
CA PRO A 190 14.49 -13.52 -12.29
C PRO A 190 13.12 -12.87 -12.23
N VAL A 191 12.82 -12.06 -11.20
CA VAL A 191 11.54 -11.36 -11.09
C VAL A 191 11.40 -10.30 -12.18
N MET A 192 12.46 -9.53 -12.47
CA MET A 192 12.42 -8.49 -13.50
C MET A 192 12.27 -9.09 -14.89
N ARG A 193 12.95 -10.19 -15.18
CA ARG A 193 12.75 -10.95 -16.44
C ARG A 193 11.33 -11.51 -16.55
N GLY A 194 10.80 -12.07 -15.46
CA GLY A 194 9.43 -12.56 -15.42
C GLY A 194 8.39 -11.46 -15.67
N LEU A 195 8.59 -10.28 -15.10
CA LEU A 195 7.72 -9.11 -15.35
C LEU A 195 7.85 -8.62 -16.81
N ALA A 196 9.08 -8.58 -17.35
CA ALA A 196 9.32 -8.21 -18.74
C ALA A 196 8.66 -9.20 -19.73
N ALA A 197 8.69 -10.50 -19.44
CA ALA A 197 8.06 -11.54 -20.26
C ALA A 197 6.53 -11.38 -20.36
N ILE A 198 5.89 -10.76 -19.35
CA ILE A 198 4.47 -10.40 -19.38
C ILE A 198 4.25 -8.92 -19.75
N HIS A 199 5.23 -8.31 -20.42
CA HIS A 199 5.20 -6.93 -20.90
C HIS A 199 5.00 -5.87 -19.80
N GLN A 200 5.35 -6.16 -18.55
CA GLN A 200 5.31 -5.20 -17.47
C GLN A 200 6.66 -4.51 -17.30
N ARG A 201 6.64 -3.18 -17.27
CA ARG A 201 7.82 -2.33 -17.06
C ARG A 201 7.73 -1.57 -15.75
N PRO A 202 8.87 -1.24 -15.10
CA PRO A 202 8.87 -0.41 -13.90
C PRO A 202 8.16 0.93 -14.13
N ARG A 203 7.33 1.31 -13.17
CA ARG A 203 6.58 2.58 -13.17
C ARG A 203 6.59 3.18 -11.78
N SER A 204 6.46 4.49 -11.70
CA SER A 204 6.18 5.15 -10.42
C SER A 204 4.72 4.97 -10.08
N ALA A 205 4.44 4.20 -9.05
CA ALA A 205 3.07 3.94 -8.59
C ALA A 205 2.92 4.24 -7.10
N SER A 206 1.74 4.72 -6.71
CA SER A 206 1.39 4.96 -5.32
C SER A 206 -0.06 4.56 -5.08
N LYS A 207 -0.28 3.61 -4.15
CA LYS A 207 -1.62 3.19 -3.76
C LYS A 207 -2.48 4.36 -3.27
N TYR A 208 -1.89 5.27 -2.47
CA TYR A 208 -2.59 6.45 -1.98
C TYR A 208 -3.11 7.31 -3.13
N ILE A 209 -2.23 7.67 -4.07
CA ILE A 209 -2.60 8.51 -5.22
C ILE A 209 -3.69 7.85 -6.05
N PHE A 210 -3.54 6.57 -6.29
CA PHE A 210 -4.53 5.79 -7.02
C PHE A 210 -5.86 5.71 -6.27
N ALA A 211 -5.82 5.49 -4.95
CA ALA A 211 -7.01 5.41 -4.12
C ALA A 211 -7.79 6.73 -4.10
N VAL A 212 -7.10 7.88 -3.91
CA VAL A 212 -7.73 9.20 -3.95
C VAL A 212 -8.44 9.41 -5.29
N THR A 213 -7.76 9.16 -6.40
CA THR A 213 -8.38 9.37 -7.73
C THR A 213 -9.52 8.42 -8.04
N SER A 214 -9.60 7.30 -7.36
CA SER A 214 -10.70 6.33 -7.51
C SER A 214 -11.93 6.69 -6.68
N LEU A 215 -11.74 7.30 -5.50
CA LEU A 215 -12.83 7.76 -4.63
C LEU A 215 -13.31 9.17 -4.96
N HIS A 216 -12.44 10.00 -5.50
CA HIS A 216 -12.66 11.42 -5.81
C HIS A 216 -12.41 11.68 -7.30
N PRO A 217 -13.33 11.29 -8.19
CA PRO A 217 -13.16 11.46 -9.64
C PRO A 217 -13.07 12.93 -10.06
N GLU A 218 -13.56 13.84 -9.22
CA GLU A 218 -13.53 15.30 -9.42
C GLU A 218 -12.13 15.90 -9.22
N VAL A 219 -11.20 15.19 -8.56
CA VAL A 219 -9.86 15.74 -8.29
C VAL A 219 -9.04 15.87 -9.58
N ARG A 220 -8.38 16.99 -9.73
CA ARG A 220 -7.46 17.19 -10.86
C ARG A 220 -6.33 16.14 -10.84
N ALA A 221 -6.32 15.25 -11.82
CA ALA A 221 -5.35 14.17 -11.95
C ALA A 221 -4.49 14.26 -13.23
N ASN A 222 -4.43 15.39 -13.92
CA ASN A 222 -3.88 15.54 -15.28
C ASN A 222 -2.51 14.86 -15.47
N ARG A 223 -1.56 15.06 -14.56
CA ARG A 223 -0.23 14.43 -14.64
C ARG A 223 -0.23 12.92 -14.37
N LEU A 224 -1.30 12.41 -13.78
CA LEU A 224 -1.45 11.00 -13.40
C LEU A 224 -2.30 10.22 -14.43
N LEU A 225 -2.96 10.93 -15.36
CA LEU A 225 -3.86 10.33 -16.34
C LEU A 225 -3.24 9.19 -17.15
N PRO A 226 -1.97 9.25 -17.61
CA PRO A 226 -1.36 8.13 -18.33
C PRO A 226 -1.31 6.86 -17.47
N ASP A 227 -0.89 6.99 -16.20
CA ASP A 227 -0.81 5.86 -15.27
C ASP A 227 -2.19 5.34 -14.89
N LEU A 228 -3.15 6.24 -14.61
CA LEU A 228 -4.54 5.89 -14.32
C LEU A 228 -5.23 5.18 -15.50
N ARG A 229 -5.08 5.68 -16.71
CA ARG A 229 -5.60 5.02 -17.93
C ARG A 229 -4.99 3.64 -18.14
N SER A 230 -3.70 3.49 -17.84
CA SER A 230 -3.03 2.19 -17.88
C SER A 230 -3.62 1.22 -16.86
N LEU A 231 -3.82 1.68 -15.62
CA LEU A 231 -4.43 0.87 -14.56
C LEU A 231 -5.88 0.48 -14.88
N HIS A 232 -6.69 1.41 -15.38
CA HIS A 232 -8.06 1.12 -15.81
C HIS A 232 -8.12 0.10 -16.97
N ARG A 233 -7.15 0.12 -17.88
CA ARG A 233 -7.07 -0.92 -18.95
C ARG A 233 -6.71 -2.29 -18.38
N MET A 234 -5.87 -2.36 -17.36
CA MET A 234 -5.52 -3.63 -16.71
C MET A 234 -6.65 -4.20 -15.84
N ALA A 235 -7.55 -3.35 -15.35
CA ALA A 235 -8.69 -3.76 -14.51
C ALA A 235 -9.88 -4.29 -15.31
N ARG A 236 -9.91 -4.09 -16.64
CA ARG A 236 -10.94 -4.64 -17.55
C ARG A 236 -10.61 -6.07 -17.92
#